data_c81277b15d981143aad10a972fa2598a
#
_entry.id   c81277b15d981143aad10a972fa2598a
#
_cell.length_a   1.000
_cell.length_b   1.000
_cell.length_c   1.000
_cell.angle_alpha   90.00
_cell.angle_beta   90.00
_cell.angle_gamma   90.00
#
_symmetry.space_group_name_H-M   'P 1'
#
loop_
_entity.id
_entity.type
_entity.pdbx_description
1 polymer ?
#
loop_
_entity_poly.entity_id
_entity_poly.type
_entity_poly.pdbx_seq_one_letter_code
_entity_poly.pdbx_strand_id
1 'polypeptide(L)'
;MPSDIGIVILNWNTHDLLQRCLETVFASEGDFTYEVVVVDNASTDGSTDMVRERFPQATLIVSAVNGGYPYGNNLGLRHLGYHDGGGTAPQAPRYALLLNPDTEVPADALYEMIRYMDARPEIGVAGPKLMLPSGDLDMACRRSFPTPAVSFYRFSGLGKFF
;
A
#
# COMPACT_ATOMS: atom_id res chain seq x y z
N MET A 1 11.28 16.23 11.51
CA MET A 1 10.64 16.56 10.21
C MET A 1 9.71 15.40 9.85
N PRO A 2 8.57 15.64 9.20
CA PRO A 2 7.75 14.54 8.74
C PRO A 2 8.53 13.65 7.75
N SER A 3 8.22 12.36 7.73
CA SER A 3 8.79 11.43 6.75
C SER A 3 8.29 11.75 5.32
N ASP A 4 9.04 11.32 4.31
CA ASP A 4 8.63 11.52 2.91
C ASP A 4 7.42 10.66 2.56
N ILE A 5 7.38 9.42 3.06
CA ILE A 5 6.28 8.50 2.78
C ILE A 5 5.91 7.66 4.02
N GLY A 6 4.61 7.56 4.28
CA GLY A 6 4.04 6.62 5.24
C GLY A 6 3.43 5.42 4.51
N ILE A 7 3.82 4.21 4.90
CA ILE A 7 3.39 2.97 4.26
C ILE A 7 2.42 2.26 5.19
N VAL A 8 1.19 2.07 4.75
CA VAL A 8 0.18 1.28 5.46
C VAL A 8 0.06 -0.08 4.79
N ILE A 9 0.29 -1.14 5.56
CA ILE A 9 0.13 -2.53 5.11
C ILE A 9 -0.99 -3.16 5.93
N LEU A 10 -2.10 -3.49 5.27
CA LEU A 10 -3.23 -4.16 5.90
C LEU A 10 -3.07 -5.66 5.77
N ASN A 11 -2.98 -6.35 6.90
CA ASN A 11 -2.84 -7.81 6.97
C ASN A 11 -4.11 -8.49 7.48
N TRP A 12 -4.44 -9.65 6.89
CA TRP A 12 -5.41 -10.60 7.44
C TRP A 12 -5.06 -12.02 6.99
N ASN A 13 -4.49 -12.80 7.93
CA ASN A 13 -4.11 -14.20 7.69
C ASN A 13 -3.22 -14.40 6.45
N THR A 14 -2.16 -13.58 6.31
CA THR A 14 -1.19 -13.68 5.22
C THR A 14 0.25 -13.65 5.74
N HIS A 15 0.53 -14.42 6.80
CA HIS A 15 1.81 -14.46 7.53
C HIS A 15 3.05 -14.44 6.62
N ASP A 16 3.21 -15.42 5.72
CA ASP A 16 4.41 -15.57 4.90
C ASP A 16 4.52 -14.49 3.81
N LEU A 17 3.37 -14.03 3.29
CA LEU A 17 3.32 -12.95 2.31
C LEU A 17 3.70 -11.62 2.95
N LEU A 18 3.11 -11.31 4.12
CA LEU A 18 3.43 -10.12 4.90
C LEU A 18 4.91 -10.07 5.26
N GLN A 19 5.50 -11.22 5.66
CA GLN A 19 6.91 -11.29 5.98
C GLN A 19 7.77 -10.88 4.78
N ARG A 20 7.53 -11.46 3.59
CA ARG A 20 8.26 -11.12 2.36
C ARG A 20 8.05 -9.67 1.94
N CYS A 21 6.82 -9.18 2.05
CA CYS A 21 6.51 -7.78 1.79
C CYS A 21 7.36 -6.86 2.68
N LEU A 22 7.38 -7.08 3.99
CA LEU A 22 8.17 -6.29 4.92
C LEU A 22 9.68 -6.39 4.68
N GLU A 23 10.20 -7.59 4.37
CA GLU A 23 11.61 -7.79 4.00
C GLU A 23 11.99 -6.90 2.81
N THR A 24 11.16 -6.84 1.77
CA THR A 24 11.43 -5.99 0.60
C THR A 24 11.23 -4.51 0.86
N VAL A 25 10.24 -4.12 1.64
CA VAL A 25 10.01 -2.72 2.05
C VAL A 25 11.21 -2.18 2.84
N PHE A 26 11.71 -2.94 3.82
CA PHE A 26 12.87 -2.52 4.63
C PHE A 26 14.22 -2.65 3.91
N ALA A 27 14.25 -3.33 2.76
CA ALA A 27 15.41 -3.34 1.85
C ALA A 27 15.36 -2.20 0.82
N SER A 28 14.41 -1.27 0.92
CA SER A 28 14.31 -0.15 -0.02
C SER A 28 15.49 0.79 0.12
N GLU A 29 16.00 1.25 -1.02
CA GLU A 29 17.17 2.11 -1.16
C GLU A 29 16.81 3.47 -1.75
N GLY A 30 17.57 4.51 -1.40
CA GLY A 30 17.41 5.87 -1.91
C GLY A 30 17.55 6.92 -0.81
N ASP A 31 17.59 8.17 -1.21
CA ASP A 31 17.67 9.32 -0.28
C ASP A 31 16.25 9.79 0.06
N PHE A 32 15.58 9.06 0.94
CA PHE A 32 14.24 9.38 1.45
C PHE A 32 14.02 8.77 2.84
N THR A 33 13.03 9.31 3.54
CA THR A 33 12.61 8.84 4.87
C THR A 33 11.23 8.21 4.81
N TYR A 34 11.02 7.11 5.54
CA TYR A 34 9.72 6.44 5.56
C TYR A 34 9.39 5.89 6.94
N GLU A 35 8.11 5.65 7.15
CA GLU A 35 7.58 4.93 8.30
C GLU A 35 6.60 3.85 7.83
N VAL A 36 6.60 2.70 8.51
CA VAL A 36 5.77 1.55 8.16
C VAL A 36 4.77 1.28 9.27
N VAL A 37 3.51 1.23 8.91
CA VAL A 37 2.40 0.88 9.79
C VAL A 37 1.76 -0.41 9.27
N VAL A 38 1.89 -1.48 10.02
CA VAL A 38 1.16 -2.73 9.77
C VAL A 38 -0.13 -2.69 10.57
N VAL A 39 -1.25 -2.83 9.89
CA VAL A 39 -2.55 -2.99 10.54
C VAL A 39 -2.98 -4.44 10.43
N ASP A 40 -3.00 -5.14 11.53
CA ASP A 40 -3.50 -6.51 11.58
C ASP A 40 -5.01 -6.52 11.83
N ASN A 41 -5.76 -7.09 10.90
CA ASN A 41 -7.21 -7.07 10.86
C ASN A 41 -7.83 -8.31 11.52
N ALA A 42 -7.40 -8.62 12.75
CA ALA A 42 -7.76 -9.80 13.56
C ALA A 42 -7.27 -11.12 12.94
N SER A 43 -5.99 -11.23 12.60
CA SER A 43 -5.38 -12.48 12.14
C SER A 43 -5.22 -13.49 13.27
N THR A 44 -5.20 -14.79 12.89
CA THR A 44 -5.03 -15.94 13.79
C THR A 44 -3.86 -16.84 13.39
N ASP A 45 -3.08 -16.43 12.40
CA ASP A 45 -2.01 -17.22 11.77
C ASP A 45 -0.60 -16.93 12.32
N GLY A 46 -0.49 -16.15 13.41
CA GLY A 46 0.79 -15.76 13.99
C GLY A 46 1.44 -14.52 13.35
N SER A 47 0.78 -13.86 12.38
CA SER A 47 1.30 -12.66 11.73
C SER A 47 1.72 -11.57 12.71
N THR A 48 0.93 -11.34 13.78
CA THR A 48 1.22 -10.28 14.77
C THR A 48 2.52 -10.54 15.54
N ASP A 49 2.78 -11.78 15.91
CA ASP A 49 3.98 -12.15 16.65
C ASP A 49 5.20 -12.08 15.73
N MET A 50 5.08 -12.56 14.51
CA MET A 50 6.13 -12.42 13.48
C MET A 50 6.53 -10.95 13.27
N VAL A 51 5.56 -10.03 13.16
CA VAL A 51 5.87 -8.60 13.00
C VAL A 51 6.59 -8.05 14.23
N ARG A 52 6.12 -8.35 15.44
CA ARG A 52 6.77 -7.88 16.68
C ARG A 52 8.22 -8.36 16.82
N GLU A 53 8.46 -9.63 16.49
CA GLU A 53 9.77 -10.26 16.66
C GLU A 53 10.78 -9.86 15.57
N ARG A 54 10.34 -9.84 14.32
CA ARG A 54 11.23 -9.67 13.17
C ARG A 54 11.31 -8.25 12.62
N PHE A 55 10.27 -7.44 12.84
CA PHE A 55 10.17 -6.08 12.31
C PHE A 55 9.80 -5.07 13.40
N PRO A 56 10.60 -4.97 14.50
CA PRO A 56 10.29 -4.07 15.62
C PRO A 56 10.32 -2.59 15.22
N GLN A 57 10.86 -2.24 14.05
CA GLN A 57 10.86 -0.90 13.48
C GLN A 57 9.51 -0.55 12.81
N ALA A 58 8.65 -1.52 12.54
CA ALA A 58 7.29 -1.25 12.07
C ALA A 58 6.36 -0.95 13.24
N THR A 59 5.47 0.03 13.07
CA THR A 59 4.35 0.21 14.00
C THR A 59 3.29 -0.85 13.72
N LEU A 60 2.93 -1.64 14.73
CA LEU A 60 1.88 -2.65 14.61
C LEU A 60 0.60 -2.19 15.32
N ILE A 61 -0.49 -2.10 14.58
CA ILE A 61 -1.84 -1.85 15.09
C ILE A 61 -2.64 -3.15 14.96
N VAL A 62 -3.08 -3.70 16.09
CA VAL A 62 -3.88 -4.93 16.11
C VAL A 62 -5.34 -4.56 16.31
N SER A 63 -6.18 -4.84 15.31
CA SER A 63 -7.62 -4.67 15.40
C SER A 63 -8.27 -5.87 16.09
N ALA A 64 -9.24 -5.61 16.94
CA ALA A 64 -10.02 -6.67 17.61
C ALA A 64 -10.98 -7.40 16.66
N VAL A 65 -11.28 -6.82 15.50
CA VAL A 65 -12.22 -7.35 14.51
C VAL A 65 -11.70 -7.16 13.10
N ASN A 66 -12.07 -8.04 12.18
CA ASN A 66 -11.87 -7.79 10.76
C ASN A 66 -12.92 -6.80 10.25
N GLY A 67 -12.57 -5.52 10.22
CA GLY A 67 -13.44 -4.45 9.72
C GLY A 67 -13.43 -4.27 8.19
N GLY A 68 -12.69 -5.12 7.46
CA GLY A 68 -12.51 -5.04 6.02
C GLY A 68 -11.44 -4.03 5.57
N TYR A 69 -11.23 -3.97 4.25
CA TYR A 69 -10.12 -3.23 3.65
C TYR A 69 -10.14 -1.70 3.95
N PRO A 70 -11.26 -0.98 3.77
CA PRO A 70 -11.28 0.45 4.07
C PRO A 70 -11.07 0.76 5.55
N TYR A 71 -11.65 -0.03 6.44
CA TYR A 71 -11.53 0.17 7.88
C TYR A 71 -10.08 0.07 8.34
N GLY A 72 -9.39 -1.01 7.97
CA GLY A 72 -8.02 -1.23 8.39
C GLY A 72 -7.05 -0.19 7.81
N ASN A 73 -7.16 0.13 6.52
CA ASN A 73 -6.33 1.17 5.93
C ASN A 73 -6.55 2.54 6.58
N ASN A 74 -7.81 2.88 6.93
CA ASN A 74 -8.10 4.14 7.64
C ASN A 74 -7.52 4.17 9.05
N LEU A 75 -7.39 3.04 9.75
CA LEU A 75 -6.68 3.00 11.03
C LEU A 75 -5.20 3.38 10.85
N GLY A 76 -4.53 2.82 9.84
CA GLY A 76 -3.15 3.15 9.53
C GLY A 76 -2.98 4.61 9.09
N LEU A 77 -3.84 5.11 8.22
CA LEU A 77 -3.79 6.50 7.76
C LEU A 77 -4.00 7.50 8.92
N ARG A 78 -4.94 7.22 9.83
CA ARG A 78 -5.14 8.08 11.03
C ARG A 78 -3.91 8.06 11.94
N HIS A 79 -3.26 6.91 12.10
CA HIS A 79 -2.01 6.82 12.85
C HIS A 79 -0.92 7.70 12.24
N LEU A 80 -0.79 7.72 10.93
CA LEU A 80 0.13 8.58 10.18
C LEU A 80 -0.25 10.07 10.20
N GLY A 81 -1.41 10.43 10.78
CA GLY A 81 -1.84 11.82 10.91
C GLY A 81 -2.73 12.33 9.76
N TYR A 82 -3.27 11.45 8.93
CA TYR A 82 -4.29 11.83 7.95
C TYR A 82 -5.68 11.75 8.58
N HIS A 83 -6.49 12.80 8.41
CA HIS A 83 -7.79 12.90 9.05
C HIS A 83 -8.95 12.69 8.08
N ASP A 84 -10.05 12.15 8.60
CA ASP A 84 -11.29 12.01 7.85
C ASP A 84 -11.80 13.39 7.40
N GLY A 85 -12.26 13.48 6.16
CA GLY A 85 -12.76 14.73 5.60
C GLY A 85 -11.70 15.67 5.02
N GLY A 86 -10.46 15.25 4.97
CA GLY A 86 -9.33 16.01 4.43
C GLY A 86 -8.66 16.86 5.49
N GLY A 87 -7.37 16.83 5.48
CA GLY A 87 -6.50 17.48 6.45
C GLY A 87 -5.46 16.51 6.97
N THR A 88 -4.30 17.06 7.32
CA THR A 88 -3.17 16.31 7.83
C THR A 88 -2.60 16.97 9.07
N ALA A 89 -2.15 16.16 10.02
CA ALA A 89 -1.38 16.65 11.15
C ALA A 89 -0.01 17.20 10.64
N PRO A 90 0.60 18.16 11.36
CA PRO A 90 1.88 18.74 10.93
C PRO A 90 3.03 17.73 10.76
N GLN A 91 2.93 16.59 11.44
CA GLN A 91 3.92 15.50 11.37
C GLN A 91 3.58 14.42 10.35
N ALA A 92 2.41 14.52 9.69
CA ALA A 92 2.01 13.52 8.69
C ALA A 92 3.04 13.45 7.54
N PRO A 93 3.34 12.24 7.03
CA PRO A 93 4.18 12.08 5.86
C PRO A 93 3.67 12.89 4.65
N ARG A 94 4.58 13.25 3.75
CA ARG A 94 4.22 13.95 2.51
C ARG A 94 3.32 13.11 1.61
N TYR A 95 3.60 11.81 1.55
CA TYR A 95 2.86 10.81 0.77
C TYR A 95 2.38 9.68 1.66
N ALA A 96 1.25 9.06 1.27
CA ALA A 96 0.76 7.81 1.85
C ALA A 96 0.73 6.71 0.79
N LEU A 97 1.29 5.56 1.10
CA LEU A 97 1.20 4.35 0.29
C LEU A 97 0.29 3.33 0.99
N LEU A 98 -0.75 2.87 0.32
CA LEU A 98 -1.51 1.69 0.73
C LEU A 98 -0.94 0.48 -0.01
N LEU A 99 -0.27 -0.40 0.71
CA LEU A 99 0.46 -1.53 0.15
C LEU A 99 -0.22 -2.85 0.57
N ASN A 100 -0.50 -3.70 -0.39
CA ASN A 100 -1.00 -5.04 -0.09
C ASN A 100 0.11 -5.94 0.47
N PRO A 101 -0.20 -6.86 1.40
CA PRO A 101 0.79 -7.71 2.05
C PRO A 101 1.38 -8.79 1.14
N ASP A 102 0.82 -8.99 -0.06
CA ASP A 102 1.28 -9.92 -1.09
C ASP A 102 2.17 -9.27 -2.16
N THR A 103 2.63 -8.04 -1.90
CA THR A 103 3.47 -7.28 -2.83
C THR A 103 4.94 -7.36 -2.41
N GLU A 104 5.82 -7.64 -3.36
CA GLU A 104 7.28 -7.50 -3.22
C GLU A 104 7.72 -6.21 -3.91
N VAL A 105 8.45 -5.35 -3.17
CA VAL A 105 8.83 -4.01 -3.60
C VAL A 105 10.29 -4.03 -4.08
N PRO A 106 10.59 -3.70 -5.35
CA PRO A 106 11.97 -3.49 -5.80
C PRO A 106 12.68 -2.41 -4.98
N ALA A 107 13.98 -2.55 -4.77
CA ALA A 107 14.74 -1.70 -3.86
C ALA A 107 14.65 -0.20 -4.18
N ASP A 108 14.57 0.16 -5.45
CA ASP A 108 14.47 1.54 -5.93
C ASP A 108 13.02 2.07 -6.09
N ALA A 109 12.00 1.19 -5.99
CA ALA A 109 10.64 1.53 -6.38
C ALA A 109 10.03 2.66 -5.55
N LEU A 110 10.23 2.68 -4.23
CA LEU A 110 9.69 3.74 -3.37
C LEU A 110 10.33 5.08 -3.71
N TYR A 111 11.65 5.10 -3.89
CA TYR A 111 12.38 6.31 -4.24
C TYR A 111 11.95 6.86 -5.60
N GLU A 112 11.82 6.01 -6.61
CA GLU A 112 11.36 6.44 -7.94
C GLU A 112 9.90 6.93 -7.93
N MET A 113 9.03 6.33 -7.11
CA MET A 113 7.65 6.82 -6.95
C MET A 113 7.60 8.21 -6.30
N ILE A 114 8.41 8.46 -5.26
CA ILE A 114 8.51 9.77 -4.63
C ILE A 114 9.01 10.79 -5.64
N ARG A 115 10.10 10.52 -6.36
CA ARG A 115 10.63 11.40 -7.40
C ARG A 115 9.61 11.69 -8.51
N TYR A 116 8.86 10.66 -8.89
CA TYR A 116 7.81 10.81 -9.90
C TYR A 116 6.73 11.79 -9.46
N MET A 117 6.27 11.67 -8.20
CA MET A 117 5.26 12.55 -7.62
C MET A 117 5.80 13.96 -7.41
N ASP A 118 7.04 14.11 -6.94
CA ASP A 118 7.69 15.42 -6.74
C ASP A 118 7.84 16.20 -8.05
N ALA A 119 8.11 15.49 -9.15
CA ALA A 119 8.23 16.10 -10.48
C ALA A 119 6.86 16.48 -11.11
N ARG A 120 5.74 16.05 -10.50
CA ARG A 120 4.39 16.22 -11.06
C ARG A 120 3.38 16.60 -9.97
N PRO A 121 3.45 17.81 -9.42
CA PRO A 121 2.60 18.25 -8.31
C PRO A 121 1.10 18.30 -8.64
N GLU A 122 0.74 18.22 -9.91
CA GLU A 122 -0.64 18.12 -10.37
C GLU A 122 -1.25 16.73 -10.18
N ILE A 123 -0.43 15.69 -9.92
CA ILE A 123 -0.89 14.32 -9.73
C ILE A 123 -1.24 14.12 -8.24
N GLY A 124 -2.50 13.84 -7.96
CA GLY A 124 -2.96 13.52 -6.60
C GLY A 124 -2.77 12.06 -6.20
N VAL A 125 -2.81 11.12 -7.14
CA VAL A 125 -2.68 9.67 -6.89
C VAL A 125 -1.90 9.02 -8.04
N ALA A 126 -0.94 8.17 -7.69
CA ALA A 126 -0.20 7.36 -8.67
C ALA A 126 -0.14 5.91 -8.18
N GLY A 127 -0.01 4.97 -9.11
CA GLY A 127 0.26 3.57 -8.83
C GLY A 127 1.42 3.07 -9.68
N PRO A 128 2.27 2.18 -9.17
CA PRO A 128 3.36 1.61 -9.94
C PRO A 128 2.85 0.64 -11.01
N LYS A 129 3.71 0.33 -11.96
CA LYS A 129 3.53 -0.80 -12.86
C LYS A 129 3.72 -2.09 -12.05
N LEU A 130 2.69 -2.94 -12.01
CA LEU A 130 2.76 -4.23 -11.34
C LEU A 130 3.20 -5.31 -12.33
N MET A 131 4.15 -6.15 -11.91
CA MET A 131 4.66 -7.27 -12.69
C MET A 131 4.31 -8.58 -11.99
N LEU A 132 3.86 -9.56 -12.75
CA LEU A 132 3.66 -10.92 -12.26
C LEU A 132 5.01 -11.63 -12.09
N PRO A 133 5.09 -12.68 -11.28
CA PRO A 133 6.32 -13.49 -11.16
C PRO A 133 6.84 -14.07 -12.51
N SER A 134 5.94 -14.20 -13.50
CA SER A 134 6.30 -14.60 -14.87
C SER A 134 7.07 -13.52 -15.65
N GLY A 135 7.14 -12.29 -15.14
CA GLY A 135 7.68 -11.13 -15.85
C GLY A 135 6.67 -10.40 -16.73
N ASP A 136 5.42 -10.87 -16.77
CA ASP A 136 4.35 -10.21 -17.50
C ASP A 136 3.75 -9.04 -16.71
N LEU A 137 3.13 -8.12 -17.43
CA LEU A 137 2.38 -7.03 -16.81
C LEU A 137 1.12 -7.55 -16.12
N ASP A 138 0.94 -7.27 -14.83
CA ASP A 138 -0.36 -7.45 -14.20
C ASP A 138 -1.35 -6.41 -14.72
N MET A 139 -2.35 -6.88 -15.48
CA MET A 139 -3.39 -6.02 -16.04
C MET A 139 -4.27 -5.38 -14.97
N ALA A 140 -4.22 -5.83 -13.72
CA ALA A 140 -4.94 -5.20 -12.61
C ALA A 140 -4.44 -3.79 -12.29
N CYS A 141 -3.18 -3.45 -12.62
CA CYS A 141 -2.64 -2.09 -12.45
C CYS A 141 -3.12 -1.10 -13.52
N ARG A 142 -3.74 -1.58 -14.61
CA ARG A 142 -4.29 -0.75 -15.68
C ARG A 142 -5.82 -0.74 -15.60
N ARG A 143 -6.37 0.29 -15.01
CA ARG A 143 -7.83 0.46 -14.91
C ARG A 143 -8.24 1.78 -15.53
N SER A 144 -9.20 1.73 -16.44
CA SER A 144 -9.91 2.91 -16.90
C SER A 144 -10.97 3.33 -15.87
N PHE A 145 -11.37 4.60 -15.93
CA PHE A 145 -12.47 5.10 -15.09
C PHE A 145 -13.73 4.25 -15.31
N PRO A 146 -14.44 3.83 -14.27
CA PRO A 146 -15.61 2.96 -14.39
C PRO A 146 -16.83 3.76 -14.91
N THR A 147 -16.85 4.06 -16.19
CA THR A 147 -18.02 4.64 -16.84
C THR A 147 -19.04 3.55 -17.20
N PRO A 148 -20.34 3.86 -17.36
CA PRO A 148 -21.35 2.89 -17.80
C PRO A 148 -20.96 2.16 -19.10
N ALA A 149 -20.32 2.84 -20.03
CA ALA A 149 -19.83 2.25 -21.28
C ALA A 149 -18.71 1.24 -21.03
N VAL A 150 -17.69 1.61 -20.23
CA VAL A 150 -16.58 0.71 -19.87
C VAL A 150 -17.10 -0.52 -19.13
N SER A 151 -18.04 -0.35 -18.22
CA SER A 151 -18.67 -1.44 -17.48
C SER A 151 -19.46 -2.37 -18.44
N PHE A 152 -20.22 -1.81 -19.37
CA PHE A 152 -20.95 -2.59 -20.37
C PHE A 152 -19.98 -3.43 -21.25
N TYR A 153 -18.93 -2.85 -21.80
CA TYR A 153 -17.95 -3.57 -22.61
C TYR A 153 -17.24 -4.67 -21.82
N ARG A 154 -16.95 -4.44 -20.55
CA ARG A 154 -16.31 -5.41 -19.68
C ARG A 154 -17.23 -6.59 -19.36
N PHE A 155 -18.50 -6.34 -19.00
CA PHE A 155 -19.47 -7.39 -18.64
C PHE A 155 -20.01 -8.14 -19.86
N SER A 156 -20.13 -7.48 -21.01
CA SER A 156 -20.56 -8.14 -22.25
C SER A 156 -19.49 -8.99 -22.92
N GLY A 157 -18.24 -8.93 -22.45
CA GLY A 157 -17.11 -9.61 -23.09
C GLY A 157 -16.64 -8.97 -24.40
N LEU A 158 -17.30 -7.90 -24.87
CA LEU A 158 -16.93 -7.19 -26.11
C LEU A 158 -15.62 -6.42 -25.98
N GLY A 159 -15.14 -6.14 -24.75
CA GLY A 159 -13.85 -5.49 -24.51
C GLY A 159 -12.62 -6.29 -24.98
N LYS A 160 -12.83 -7.53 -25.46
CA LYS A 160 -11.76 -8.33 -26.10
C LYS A 160 -11.52 -7.97 -27.56
N PHE A 161 -12.41 -7.19 -28.17
CA PHE A 161 -12.36 -6.81 -29.58
C PHE A 161 -11.95 -5.36 -29.82
N PHE A 162 -11.75 -4.59 -28.72
CA PHE A 162 -11.33 -3.17 -28.76
C PHE A 162 -10.14 -2.99 -27.72
#